data_dc19c74824cc703bedcb8011b774ce68
#
_entry.id   dc19c74824cc703bedcb8011b774ce68
#
_cell.length_a   1.000
_cell.length_b   1.000
_cell.length_c   1.000
_cell.angle_alpha   90.00
_cell.angle_beta   90.00
_cell.angle_gamma   90.00
#
_symmetry.space_group_name_H-M   'P 1'
#
loop_
_entity.id
_entity.type
_entity.pdbx_description
1 polymer ?
#
loop_
_entity_poly.entity_id
_entity_poly.type
_entity_poly.pdbx_seq_one_letter_code
_entity_poly.pdbx_strand_id
1 'polypeptide(L)'
;MYPEMKGKVALVTGGSSGIGLATVAAFAAEGATVILASRDEKRAKAALRTIKADSNVSWIRCDVSNGKDVAKLCAAIGKKHGGLDYAFNNGGSGGYVGPVASGNETGWRKTMDGYLTSAFLCLRHEIPLMLEKGAGVIVNNASVDGLRGYPFPGGAAYSAAKHGVIGLTRSVALENAKAGLRISAICPGWVDTPAVARYMKDPAAKTEILRQTPRGKIASPEEIASSVLWLCSDGAAAMTGSPLIVDGGYMA
;
A
#
# COMPACT_ATOMS: atom_id res chain seq x y z
N MET A 1 10.74 6.23 -16.59
CA MET A 1 11.91 6.62 -15.79
C MET A 1 11.57 7.87 -15.00
N TYR A 2 11.87 7.87 -13.72
CA TYR A 2 11.61 8.95 -12.77
C TYR A 2 12.94 9.38 -12.14
N PRO A 3 13.74 10.21 -12.87
CA PRO A 3 15.09 10.59 -12.44
C PRO A 3 15.13 11.27 -11.07
N GLU A 4 14.03 11.92 -10.68
CA GLU A 4 13.86 12.57 -9.38
C GLU A 4 13.85 11.58 -8.20
N MET A 5 13.66 10.28 -8.45
CA MET A 5 13.70 9.25 -7.40
C MET A 5 15.10 8.76 -7.07
N LYS A 6 16.08 9.04 -7.93
CA LYS A 6 17.46 8.60 -7.71
C LYS A 6 18.03 9.19 -6.42
N GLY A 7 18.56 8.33 -5.55
CA GLY A 7 19.12 8.72 -4.26
C GLY A 7 18.10 9.08 -3.17
N LYS A 8 16.81 9.06 -3.49
CA LYS A 8 15.72 9.28 -2.53
C LYS A 8 15.47 8.05 -1.65
N VAL A 9 14.88 8.25 -0.49
CA VAL A 9 14.57 7.21 0.48
C VAL A 9 13.09 6.83 0.38
N ALA A 10 12.80 5.57 0.05
CA ALA A 10 11.45 5.04 -0.08
C ALA A 10 11.18 3.94 0.96
N LEU A 11 10.06 4.01 1.66
CA LEU A 11 9.54 2.96 2.53
C LEU A 11 8.38 2.24 1.84
N VAL A 12 8.44 0.90 1.80
CA VAL A 12 7.33 0.08 1.31
C VAL A 12 6.93 -0.93 2.40
N THR A 13 5.77 -0.73 3.00
CA THR A 13 5.23 -1.71 3.96
C THR A 13 4.55 -2.87 3.22
N GLY A 14 4.65 -4.09 3.78
CA GLY A 14 4.20 -5.30 3.08
C GLY A 14 5.02 -5.61 1.82
N GLY A 15 6.27 -5.14 1.74
CA GLY A 15 7.12 -5.20 0.55
C GLY A 15 7.64 -6.58 0.18
N SER A 16 7.28 -7.65 0.90
CA SER A 16 7.82 -9.01 0.65
C SER A 16 7.01 -9.85 -0.35
N SER A 17 5.90 -9.34 -0.91
CA SER A 17 5.09 -10.06 -1.90
C SER A 17 4.14 -9.13 -2.65
N GLY A 18 3.60 -9.62 -3.78
CA GLY A 18 2.54 -8.96 -4.56
C GLY A 18 2.87 -7.52 -4.93
N ILE A 19 1.89 -6.62 -4.78
CA ILE A 19 2.03 -5.19 -5.10
C ILE A 19 3.22 -4.55 -4.38
N GLY A 20 3.39 -4.87 -3.09
CA GLY A 20 4.51 -4.30 -2.32
C GLY A 20 5.87 -4.68 -2.88
N LEU A 21 6.08 -5.95 -3.24
CA LEU A 21 7.35 -6.40 -3.84
C LEU A 21 7.60 -5.77 -5.20
N ALA A 22 6.59 -5.70 -6.05
CA ALA A 22 6.70 -5.02 -7.34
C ALA A 22 7.06 -3.54 -7.17
N THR A 23 6.48 -2.87 -6.15
CA THR A 23 6.79 -1.47 -5.84
C THR A 23 8.23 -1.30 -5.30
N VAL A 24 8.71 -2.22 -4.44
CA VAL A 24 10.12 -2.23 -4.00
C VAL A 24 11.05 -2.34 -5.21
N ALA A 25 10.79 -3.29 -6.12
CA ALA A 25 11.59 -3.48 -7.32
C ALA A 25 11.55 -2.25 -8.24
N ALA A 26 10.39 -1.61 -8.39
CA ALA A 26 10.21 -0.43 -9.22
C ALA A 26 11.00 0.78 -8.66
N PHE A 27 10.88 1.10 -7.38
CA PHE A 27 11.70 2.16 -6.76
C PHE A 27 13.20 1.88 -6.85
N ALA A 28 13.60 0.62 -6.62
CA ALA A 28 15.00 0.21 -6.73
C ALA A 28 15.55 0.40 -8.15
N ALA A 29 14.74 0.11 -9.17
CA ALA A 29 15.10 0.31 -10.59
C ALA A 29 15.29 1.79 -10.96
N GLU A 30 14.59 2.72 -10.27
CA GLU A 30 14.77 4.16 -10.41
C GLU A 30 15.95 4.70 -9.55
N GLY A 31 16.71 3.84 -8.87
CA GLY A 31 17.89 4.23 -8.09
C GLY A 31 17.57 4.80 -6.71
N ALA A 32 16.38 4.55 -6.18
CA ALA A 32 16.05 4.91 -4.80
C ALA A 32 16.71 3.96 -3.79
N THR A 33 16.96 4.46 -2.58
CA THR A 33 17.24 3.64 -1.40
C THR A 33 15.92 3.14 -0.83
N VAL A 34 15.68 1.82 -0.87
CA VAL A 34 14.38 1.25 -0.52
C VAL A 34 14.43 0.47 0.79
N ILE A 35 13.53 0.80 1.71
CA ILE A 35 13.29 0.04 2.92
C ILE A 35 12.04 -0.83 2.71
N LEU A 36 12.25 -2.14 2.61
CA LEU A 36 11.21 -3.14 2.61
C LEU A 36 10.83 -3.44 4.05
N ALA A 37 9.62 -3.12 4.49
CA ALA A 37 9.12 -3.47 5.81
C ALA A 37 8.12 -4.64 5.72
N SER A 38 8.35 -5.70 6.51
CA SER A 38 7.45 -6.85 6.59
C SER A 38 7.70 -7.66 7.86
N ARG A 39 6.72 -8.52 8.24
CA ARG A 39 6.81 -9.35 9.44
C ARG A 39 7.66 -10.61 9.27
N ASP A 40 7.64 -11.15 8.07
CA ASP A 40 8.20 -12.49 7.75
C ASP A 40 9.59 -12.34 7.14
N GLU A 41 10.60 -12.72 7.91
CA GLU A 41 11.99 -12.67 7.51
C GLU A 41 12.30 -13.61 6.33
N LYS A 42 11.74 -14.83 6.33
CA LYS A 42 11.98 -15.81 5.27
C LYS A 42 11.50 -15.29 3.93
N ARG A 43 10.27 -14.72 3.90
CA ARG A 43 9.71 -14.10 2.69
C ARG A 43 10.50 -12.87 2.27
N ALA A 44 10.91 -12.03 3.23
CA ALA A 44 11.71 -10.85 2.91
C ALA A 44 13.06 -11.23 2.29
N LYS A 45 13.77 -12.21 2.87
CA LYS A 45 15.02 -12.72 2.28
C LYS A 45 14.83 -13.33 0.88
N ALA A 46 13.72 -14.03 0.66
CA ALA A 46 13.37 -14.54 -0.67
C ALA A 46 13.11 -13.39 -1.66
N ALA A 47 12.34 -12.37 -1.25
CA ALA A 47 12.05 -11.20 -2.04
C ALA A 47 13.31 -10.41 -2.43
N LEU A 48 14.24 -10.20 -1.49
CA LEU A 48 15.50 -9.50 -1.75
C LEU A 48 16.37 -10.23 -2.82
N ARG A 49 16.29 -11.54 -2.90
CA ARG A 49 17.02 -12.32 -3.93
C ARG A 49 16.48 -12.13 -5.34
N THR A 50 15.24 -11.69 -5.50
CA THR A 50 14.62 -11.43 -6.81
C THR A 50 14.89 -10.01 -7.32
N ILE A 51 15.41 -9.13 -6.47
CA ILE A 51 15.76 -7.75 -6.81
C ILE A 51 17.21 -7.73 -7.29
N LYS A 52 17.55 -6.83 -8.23
CA LYS A 52 18.91 -6.72 -8.77
C LYS A 52 19.95 -6.53 -7.64
N ALA A 53 21.07 -7.23 -7.75
CA ALA A 53 22.09 -7.33 -6.70
C ALA A 53 22.72 -5.98 -6.30
N ASP A 54 22.80 -5.03 -7.23
CA ASP A 54 23.35 -3.69 -7.05
C ASP A 54 22.32 -2.67 -6.53
N SER A 55 21.10 -3.11 -6.29
CA SER A 55 20.03 -2.23 -5.79
C SER A 55 20.20 -1.92 -4.30
N ASN A 56 20.01 -0.65 -3.93
CA ASN A 56 20.07 -0.22 -2.53
C ASN A 56 18.77 -0.55 -1.78
N VAL A 57 18.52 -1.83 -1.53
CA VAL A 57 17.32 -2.34 -0.84
C VAL A 57 17.70 -3.00 0.47
N SER A 58 17.04 -2.62 1.55
CA SER A 58 17.21 -3.24 2.87
C SER A 58 15.87 -3.66 3.45
N TRP A 59 15.90 -4.69 4.31
CA TRP A 59 14.71 -5.16 5.02
C TRP A 59 14.77 -4.76 6.49
N ILE A 60 13.62 -4.33 7.02
CA ILE A 60 13.41 -4.12 8.46
C ILE A 60 12.15 -4.87 8.86
N ARG A 61 12.24 -5.68 9.93
CA ARG A 61 11.07 -6.34 10.49
C ARG A 61 10.12 -5.32 11.09
N CYS A 62 8.84 -5.37 10.66
CA CYS A 62 7.79 -4.52 11.20
C CYS A 62 6.43 -5.18 11.07
N ASP A 63 5.66 -5.19 12.15
CA ASP A 63 4.22 -5.40 12.11
C ASP A 63 3.54 -4.03 12.10
N VAL A 64 2.96 -3.66 10.98
CA VAL A 64 2.31 -2.34 10.81
C VAL A 64 1.05 -2.16 11.68
N SER A 65 0.49 -3.23 12.23
CA SER A 65 -0.60 -3.16 13.21
C SER A 65 -0.10 -2.89 14.64
N ASN A 66 1.22 -2.85 14.86
CA ASN A 66 1.85 -2.58 16.13
C ASN A 66 2.56 -1.21 16.10
N GLY A 67 2.02 -0.22 16.82
CA GLY A 67 2.57 1.13 16.84
C GLY A 67 4.02 1.23 17.34
N LYS A 68 4.45 0.32 18.24
CA LYS A 68 5.86 0.29 18.70
C LYS A 68 6.81 -0.18 17.59
N ASP A 69 6.37 -1.13 16.76
CA ASP A 69 7.17 -1.61 15.63
C ASP A 69 7.29 -0.51 14.56
N VAL A 70 6.19 0.19 14.26
CA VAL A 70 6.20 1.31 13.29
C VAL A 70 7.07 2.45 13.79
N ALA A 71 6.98 2.82 15.06
CA ALA A 71 7.82 3.84 15.67
C ALA A 71 9.32 3.48 15.55
N LYS A 72 9.70 2.22 15.86
CA LYS A 72 11.08 1.74 15.71
C LYS A 72 11.56 1.75 14.26
N LEU A 73 10.69 1.35 13.31
CA LEU A 73 10.98 1.39 11.88
C LEU A 73 11.31 2.82 11.44
N CYS A 74 10.44 3.77 11.73
CA CYS A 74 10.62 5.17 11.35
C CYS A 74 11.84 5.81 12.03
N ALA A 75 12.08 5.54 13.31
CA ALA A 75 13.28 5.99 14.01
C ALA A 75 14.57 5.44 13.37
N ALA A 76 14.57 4.16 12.96
CA ALA A 76 15.73 3.57 12.27
C ALA A 76 15.96 4.22 10.89
N ILE A 77 14.91 4.54 10.15
CA ILE A 77 15.01 5.26 8.86
C ILE A 77 15.57 6.66 9.08
N GLY A 78 15.02 7.43 10.01
CA GLY A 78 15.51 8.77 10.32
C GLY A 78 16.98 8.78 10.73
N LYS A 79 17.38 7.87 11.63
CA LYS A 79 18.78 7.75 12.09
C LYS A 79 19.75 7.37 10.97
N LYS A 80 19.36 6.44 10.07
CA LYS A 80 20.27 5.90 9.05
C LYS A 80 20.31 6.74 7.78
N HIS A 81 19.17 7.35 7.40
CA HIS A 81 18.99 7.98 6.10
C HIS A 81 18.66 9.48 6.19
N GLY A 82 18.53 10.03 7.40
CA GLY A 82 18.24 11.45 7.60
C GLY A 82 16.82 11.89 7.27
N GLY A 83 15.90 10.92 7.04
CA GLY A 83 14.49 11.19 6.76
C GLY A 83 13.91 10.27 5.68
N LEU A 84 12.70 10.59 5.22
CA LEU A 84 11.92 9.78 4.30
C LEU A 84 11.38 10.68 3.17
N ASP A 85 11.50 10.25 1.91
CA ASP A 85 10.98 10.99 0.76
C ASP A 85 9.66 10.39 0.26
N TYR A 86 9.57 9.05 0.21
CA TYR A 86 8.41 8.33 -0.30
C TYR A 86 7.97 7.23 0.67
N ALA A 87 6.66 7.09 0.89
CA ALA A 87 6.09 5.95 1.61
C ALA A 87 4.96 5.32 0.82
N PHE A 88 4.98 4.00 0.71
CA PHE A 88 3.86 3.21 0.22
C PHE A 88 3.30 2.33 1.34
N ASN A 89 2.18 2.75 1.93
CA ASN A 89 1.47 2.05 2.99
C ASN A 89 0.60 0.95 2.40
N ASN A 90 1.25 -0.17 2.06
CA ASN A 90 0.62 -1.32 1.43
C ASN A 90 0.43 -2.49 2.41
N GLY A 91 1.21 -2.54 3.48
CA GLY A 91 1.12 -3.60 4.47
C GLY A 91 -0.26 -3.68 5.10
N GLY A 92 -0.82 -4.88 5.14
CA GLY A 92 -2.10 -5.14 5.75
C GLY A 92 -2.46 -6.61 5.70
N SER A 93 -3.33 -7.04 6.61
CA SER A 93 -3.87 -8.40 6.61
C SER A 93 -5.29 -8.40 7.17
N GLY A 94 -6.17 -9.16 6.51
CA GLY A 94 -7.56 -9.29 6.93
C GLY A 94 -7.74 -10.11 8.20
N GLY A 95 -8.93 -10.02 8.75
CA GLY A 95 -9.40 -10.80 9.91
C GLY A 95 -10.64 -11.59 9.55
N TYR A 96 -11.80 -10.95 9.60
CA TYR A 96 -13.09 -11.60 9.38
C TYR A 96 -13.50 -11.56 7.90
N VAL A 97 -13.95 -12.73 7.43
CA VAL A 97 -14.62 -12.89 6.14
C VAL A 97 -15.91 -13.69 6.40
N GLY A 98 -17.06 -13.07 6.23
CA GLY A 98 -18.36 -13.68 6.44
C GLY A 98 -19.48 -12.65 6.60
N PRO A 99 -20.77 -13.07 6.64
CA PRO A 99 -21.91 -12.19 6.82
C PRO A 99 -21.82 -11.42 8.15
N VAL A 100 -22.24 -10.15 8.16
CA VAL A 100 -22.18 -9.29 9.37
C VAL A 100 -22.96 -9.91 10.53
N ALA A 101 -24.12 -10.50 10.25
CA ALA A 101 -24.98 -11.10 11.27
C ALA A 101 -24.32 -12.26 12.05
N SER A 102 -23.37 -12.98 11.46
CA SER A 102 -22.59 -14.05 12.09
C SER A 102 -21.16 -13.63 12.47
N GLY A 103 -20.84 -12.33 12.29
CA GLY A 103 -19.54 -11.77 12.59
C GLY A 103 -19.25 -11.70 14.09
N ASN A 104 -17.97 -11.68 14.43
CA ASN A 104 -17.53 -11.48 15.82
C ASN A 104 -16.64 -10.24 15.92
N GLU A 105 -16.66 -9.60 17.07
CA GLU A 105 -15.90 -8.37 17.30
C GLU A 105 -14.40 -8.55 17.15
N THR A 106 -13.84 -9.68 17.54
CA THR A 106 -12.40 -9.97 17.43
C THR A 106 -11.96 -9.96 15.97
N GLY A 107 -12.71 -10.61 15.09
CA GLY A 107 -12.45 -10.61 13.65
C GLY A 107 -12.61 -9.23 13.01
N TRP A 108 -13.65 -8.47 13.43
CA TRP A 108 -13.86 -7.09 13.03
C TRP A 108 -12.64 -6.23 13.43
N ARG A 109 -12.26 -6.23 14.72
CA ARG A 109 -11.11 -5.46 15.24
C ARG A 109 -9.84 -5.81 14.49
N LYS A 110 -9.58 -7.11 14.27
CA LYS A 110 -8.41 -7.58 13.51
C LYS A 110 -8.39 -7.04 12.07
N THR A 111 -9.55 -6.90 11.43
CA THR A 111 -9.65 -6.31 10.09
C THR A 111 -9.36 -4.81 10.14
N MET A 112 -9.94 -4.08 11.09
CA MET A 112 -9.67 -2.66 11.28
C MET A 112 -8.19 -2.42 11.58
N ASP A 113 -7.59 -3.17 12.49
CA ASP A 113 -6.18 -3.04 12.87
C ASP A 113 -5.26 -3.38 11.69
N GLY A 114 -5.62 -4.39 10.91
CA GLY A 114 -4.81 -4.82 9.77
C GLY A 114 -4.80 -3.84 8.59
N TYR A 115 -5.83 -3.03 8.40
CA TYR A 115 -5.95 -2.15 7.23
C TYR A 115 -6.05 -0.67 7.58
N LEU A 116 -6.91 -0.28 8.52
CA LEU A 116 -7.17 1.13 8.84
C LEU A 116 -6.22 1.64 9.93
N THR A 117 -6.17 0.95 11.07
CA THR A 117 -5.27 1.33 12.17
C THR A 117 -3.81 1.28 11.72
N SER A 118 -3.42 0.30 10.90
CA SER A 118 -2.07 0.21 10.36
C SER A 118 -1.71 1.40 9.47
N ALA A 119 -2.62 1.87 8.61
CA ALA A 119 -2.40 3.07 7.80
C ALA A 119 -2.23 4.32 8.69
N PHE A 120 -3.07 4.47 9.71
CA PHE A 120 -2.94 5.55 10.69
C PHE A 120 -1.58 5.52 11.41
N LEU A 121 -1.15 4.35 11.87
CA LEU A 121 0.14 4.20 12.58
C LEU A 121 1.33 4.54 11.67
N CYS A 122 1.29 4.13 10.41
CA CYS A 122 2.29 4.50 9.42
C CYS A 122 2.33 6.03 9.24
N LEU A 123 1.20 6.65 8.88
CA LEU A 123 1.09 8.11 8.71
C LEU A 123 1.61 8.87 9.93
N ARG A 124 1.21 8.46 11.14
CA ARG A 124 1.63 9.10 12.39
C ARG A 124 3.14 9.22 12.56
N HIS A 125 3.89 8.23 12.07
CA HIS A 125 5.34 8.17 12.26
C HIS A 125 6.13 8.57 11.01
N GLU A 126 5.55 8.49 9.82
CA GLU A 126 6.17 8.89 8.55
C GLU A 126 6.13 10.40 8.35
N ILE A 127 5.00 11.04 8.67
CA ILE A 127 4.80 12.48 8.48
C ILE A 127 5.90 13.31 9.17
N PRO A 128 6.24 13.10 10.46
CA PRO A 128 7.32 13.87 11.08
C PRO A 128 8.64 13.77 10.34
N LEU A 129 9.03 12.58 9.86
CA LEU A 129 10.28 12.39 9.09
C LEU A 129 10.29 13.15 7.76
N MET A 130 9.12 13.29 7.12
CA MET A 130 8.98 14.05 5.88
C MET A 130 8.96 15.55 6.14
N LEU A 131 8.30 16.00 7.21
CA LEU A 131 8.25 17.41 7.61
C LEU A 131 9.65 17.94 7.97
N GLU A 132 10.50 17.14 8.61
CA GLU A 132 11.89 17.48 8.88
C GLU A 132 12.69 17.72 7.59
N LYS A 133 12.30 17.07 6.46
CA LYS A 133 12.89 17.30 5.13
C LYS A 133 12.20 18.42 4.35
N GLY A 134 11.06 18.92 4.81
CA GLY A 134 10.26 19.95 4.15
C GLY A 134 9.44 19.47 2.94
N ALA A 135 9.50 18.19 2.58
CA ALA A 135 8.71 17.59 1.50
C ALA A 135 8.58 16.07 1.66
N GLY A 136 7.55 15.48 1.05
CA GLY A 136 7.39 14.04 1.01
C GLY A 136 6.10 13.60 0.31
N VAL A 137 6.07 12.35 -0.12
CA VAL A 137 4.87 11.77 -0.74
C VAL A 137 4.50 10.46 -0.07
N ILE A 138 3.25 10.34 0.35
CA ILE A 138 2.69 9.11 0.91
C ILE A 138 1.56 8.60 0.00
N VAL A 139 1.63 7.32 -0.35
CA VAL A 139 0.57 6.62 -1.05
C VAL A 139 0.01 5.53 -0.13
N ASN A 140 -1.29 5.60 0.18
CA ASN A 140 -1.97 4.57 0.95
C ASN A 140 -2.65 3.57 0.02
N ASN A 141 -2.42 2.27 0.22
CA ASN A 141 -3.08 1.22 -0.55
C ASN A 141 -4.51 1.00 -0.03
N ALA A 142 -5.47 1.67 -0.67
CA ALA A 142 -6.89 1.46 -0.43
C ALA A 142 -7.44 0.25 -1.24
N SER A 143 -8.55 0.40 -1.91
CA SER A 143 -9.18 -0.55 -2.82
C SER A 143 -10.35 0.14 -3.52
N VAL A 144 -10.80 -0.37 -4.65
CA VAL A 144 -12.13 -0.05 -5.22
C VAL A 144 -13.26 -0.33 -4.22
N ASP A 145 -13.08 -1.31 -3.33
CA ASP A 145 -14.01 -1.62 -2.25
C ASP A 145 -14.01 -0.58 -1.11
N GLY A 146 -13.17 0.42 -1.17
CA GLY A 146 -13.22 1.64 -0.38
C GLY A 146 -14.04 2.76 -1.01
N LEU A 147 -14.54 2.56 -2.23
CA LEU A 147 -15.38 3.50 -2.98
C LEU A 147 -16.79 2.96 -3.24
N ARG A 148 -16.97 1.65 -3.06
CA ARG A 148 -18.25 0.93 -3.22
C ARG A 148 -18.36 -0.20 -2.20
N GLY A 149 -19.54 -0.81 -2.09
CA GLY A 149 -19.69 -2.04 -1.31
C GLY A 149 -18.95 -3.21 -1.95
N TYR A 150 -18.44 -4.12 -1.13
CA TYR A 150 -17.82 -5.37 -1.59
C TYR A 150 -18.88 -6.26 -2.27
N PRO A 151 -18.63 -6.73 -3.48
CA PRO A 151 -19.68 -7.37 -4.29
C PRO A 151 -20.02 -8.82 -3.86
N PHE A 152 -19.18 -9.43 -3.02
CA PHE A 152 -19.39 -10.80 -2.56
C PHE A 152 -19.72 -10.84 -1.05
N PRO A 153 -20.49 -11.86 -0.59
CA PRO A 153 -20.74 -12.00 0.85
C PRO A 153 -19.46 -12.06 1.68
N GLY A 154 -19.44 -11.33 2.79
CA GLY A 154 -18.35 -11.40 3.76
C GLY A 154 -17.29 -10.32 3.70
N GLY A 155 -17.41 -9.36 2.79
CA GLY A 155 -16.43 -8.27 2.63
C GLY A 155 -16.70 -7.00 3.44
N ALA A 156 -17.76 -6.95 4.24
CA ALA A 156 -18.20 -5.71 4.90
C ALA A 156 -17.13 -5.07 5.79
N ALA A 157 -16.41 -5.85 6.60
CA ALA A 157 -15.33 -5.34 7.44
C ALA A 157 -14.16 -4.78 6.61
N TYR A 158 -13.80 -5.46 5.53
CA TYR A 158 -12.77 -5.01 4.60
C TYR A 158 -13.19 -3.70 3.90
N SER A 159 -14.41 -3.66 3.36
CA SER A 159 -14.94 -2.47 2.70
C SER A 159 -14.97 -1.28 3.67
N ALA A 160 -15.47 -1.45 4.90
CA ALA A 160 -15.46 -0.41 5.93
C ALA A 160 -14.03 0.10 6.21
N ALA A 161 -13.05 -0.80 6.37
CA ALA A 161 -11.66 -0.42 6.59
C ALA A 161 -11.08 0.37 5.41
N LYS A 162 -11.35 -0.05 4.17
CA LYS A 162 -10.86 0.63 2.96
C LYS A 162 -11.53 1.98 2.69
N HIS A 163 -12.82 2.13 3.01
CA HIS A 163 -13.46 3.46 3.07
C HIS A 163 -12.79 4.35 4.11
N GLY A 164 -12.50 3.80 5.30
CA GLY A 164 -11.77 4.50 6.34
C GLY A 164 -10.37 4.96 5.89
N VAL A 165 -9.62 4.14 5.15
CA VAL A 165 -8.31 4.52 4.60
C VAL A 165 -8.43 5.70 3.64
N ILE A 166 -9.45 5.74 2.78
CA ILE A 166 -9.69 6.87 1.86
C ILE A 166 -10.07 8.13 2.65
N GLY A 167 -10.96 8.01 3.63
CA GLY A 167 -11.34 9.13 4.49
C GLY A 167 -10.14 9.70 5.27
N LEU A 168 -9.34 8.83 5.87
CA LEU A 168 -8.11 9.18 6.56
C LEU A 168 -7.12 9.88 5.62
N THR A 169 -6.91 9.35 4.41
CA THR A 169 -6.03 9.95 3.39
C THR A 169 -6.45 11.38 3.06
N ARG A 170 -7.74 11.61 2.84
CA ARG A 170 -8.26 12.95 2.53
C ARG A 170 -8.00 13.96 3.65
N SER A 171 -8.31 13.59 4.89
CA SER A 171 -8.14 14.48 6.04
C SER A 171 -6.67 14.80 6.28
N VAL A 172 -5.80 13.78 6.31
CA VAL A 172 -4.37 13.96 6.57
C VAL A 172 -3.67 14.71 5.43
N ALA A 173 -4.13 14.56 4.19
CA ALA A 173 -3.66 15.34 3.06
C ALA A 173 -3.92 16.84 3.25
N LEU A 174 -5.14 17.22 3.67
CA LEU A 174 -5.51 18.62 3.94
C LEU A 174 -4.69 19.22 5.10
N GLU A 175 -4.43 18.44 6.14
CA GLU A 175 -3.62 18.85 7.28
C GLU A 175 -2.19 19.22 6.90
N ASN A 176 -1.62 18.54 5.88
CA ASN A 176 -0.18 18.60 5.58
C ASN A 176 0.17 19.23 4.22
N ALA A 177 -0.82 19.59 3.39
CA ALA A 177 -0.57 20.14 2.05
C ALA A 177 0.27 21.42 2.06
N LYS A 178 -0.02 22.35 2.99
CA LYS A 178 0.73 23.61 3.13
C LYS A 178 2.17 23.40 3.60
N ALA A 179 2.44 22.25 4.22
CA ALA A 179 3.79 21.87 4.68
C ALA A 179 4.59 21.11 3.60
N GLY A 180 4.08 21.04 2.36
CA GLY A 180 4.78 20.43 1.23
C GLY A 180 4.61 18.91 1.11
N LEU A 181 3.69 18.29 1.87
CA LEU A 181 3.43 16.86 1.75
C LEU A 181 2.27 16.59 0.78
N ARG A 182 2.42 15.56 -0.07
CA ARG A 182 1.35 15.01 -0.89
C ARG A 182 0.96 13.63 -0.35
N ILE A 183 -0.31 13.44 -0.08
CA ILE A 183 -0.82 12.18 0.48
C ILE A 183 -2.02 11.74 -0.34
N SER A 184 -1.91 10.61 -1.02
CA SER A 184 -2.96 10.09 -1.91
C SER A 184 -3.27 8.63 -1.60
N ALA A 185 -4.39 8.13 -2.10
CA ALA A 185 -4.73 6.72 -2.05
C ALA A 185 -4.65 6.11 -3.45
N ILE A 186 -4.15 4.88 -3.56
CA ILE A 186 -4.37 4.06 -4.74
C ILE A 186 -5.50 3.08 -4.45
N CYS A 187 -6.41 2.89 -5.42
CA CYS A 187 -7.57 2.03 -5.31
C CYS A 187 -7.51 0.95 -6.41
N PRO A 188 -6.76 -0.14 -6.18
CA PRO A 188 -6.72 -1.25 -7.13
C PRO A 188 -8.06 -1.99 -7.18
N GLY A 189 -8.39 -2.51 -8.37
CA GLY A 189 -9.35 -3.61 -8.54
C GLY A 189 -8.71 -4.96 -8.24
N TRP A 190 -9.02 -5.97 -9.05
CA TRP A 190 -8.41 -7.30 -8.95
C TRP A 190 -6.96 -7.27 -9.45
N VAL A 191 -6.03 -7.75 -8.61
CA VAL A 191 -4.59 -7.78 -8.91
C VAL A 191 -4.05 -9.19 -8.71
N ASP A 192 -3.23 -9.68 -9.63
CA ASP A 192 -2.61 -11.01 -9.56
C ASP A 192 -1.57 -11.08 -8.44
N THR A 193 -2.03 -11.44 -7.26
CA THR A 193 -1.24 -11.52 -6.04
C THR A 193 -1.51 -12.84 -5.32
N PRO A 194 -0.64 -13.27 -4.40
CA PRO A 194 -0.91 -14.45 -3.57
C PRO A 194 -2.24 -14.40 -2.82
N ALA A 195 -2.73 -13.21 -2.48
CA ALA A 195 -4.03 -13.03 -1.82
C ALA A 195 -5.22 -13.38 -2.74
N VAL A 196 -5.09 -13.13 -4.04
CA VAL A 196 -6.13 -13.38 -5.05
C VAL A 196 -6.00 -14.76 -5.68
N ALA A 197 -4.83 -15.39 -5.59
CA ALA A 197 -4.53 -16.66 -6.26
C ALA A 197 -5.54 -17.79 -5.99
N ARG A 198 -6.13 -17.83 -4.77
CA ARG A 198 -7.15 -18.84 -4.44
C ARG A 198 -8.43 -18.68 -5.29
N TYR A 199 -8.85 -17.45 -5.55
CA TYR A 199 -10.03 -17.16 -6.38
C TYR A 199 -9.76 -17.47 -7.84
N MET A 200 -8.54 -17.23 -8.32
CA MET A 200 -8.14 -17.52 -9.71
C MET A 200 -7.96 -19.02 -9.99
N LYS A 201 -7.88 -19.86 -8.95
CA LYS A 201 -7.86 -21.32 -9.06
C LYS A 201 -9.26 -21.93 -9.13
N ASP A 202 -10.28 -21.23 -8.66
CA ASP A 202 -11.69 -21.62 -8.76
C ASP A 202 -12.25 -21.14 -10.11
N PRO A 203 -12.68 -22.05 -11.02
CA PRO A 203 -13.17 -21.67 -12.34
C PRO A 203 -14.37 -20.73 -12.30
N ALA A 204 -15.29 -20.92 -11.36
CA ALA A 204 -16.49 -20.09 -11.23
C ALA A 204 -16.14 -18.68 -10.75
N ALA A 205 -15.32 -18.57 -9.70
CA ALA A 205 -14.84 -17.28 -9.20
C ALA A 205 -14.00 -16.54 -10.25
N LYS A 206 -13.11 -17.25 -10.95
CA LYS A 206 -12.28 -16.68 -12.03
C LYS A 206 -13.16 -16.10 -13.14
N THR A 207 -14.17 -16.85 -13.60
CA THR A 207 -15.09 -16.41 -14.66
C THR A 207 -15.82 -15.14 -14.23
N GLU A 208 -16.32 -15.10 -13.00
CA GLU A 208 -17.03 -13.93 -12.48
C GLU A 208 -16.13 -12.70 -12.32
N ILE A 209 -14.91 -12.88 -11.81
CA ILE A 209 -13.91 -11.80 -11.71
C ILE A 209 -13.59 -11.22 -13.09
N LEU A 210 -13.36 -12.07 -14.07
CA LEU A 210 -13.04 -11.62 -15.44
C LEU A 210 -14.24 -10.96 -16.11
N ARG A 211 -15.48 -11.47 -15.88
CA ARG A 211 -16.71 -10.84 -16.37
C ARG A 211 -16.89 -9.42 -15.85
N GLN A 212 -16.54 -9.20 -14.58
CA GLN A 212 -16.62 -7.88 -13.93
C GLN A 212 -15.43 -6.96 -14.29
N THR A 213 -14.43 -7.43 -15.00
CA THR A 213 -13.26 -6.66 -15.39
C THR A 213 -13.27 -6.36 -16.89
N PRO A 214 -13.76 -5.18 -17.36
CA PRO A 214 -13.92 -4.88 -18.77
C PRO A 214 -12.67 -5.07 -19.62
N ARG A 215 -11.49 -4.88 -19.04
CA ARG A 215 -10.20 -5.14 -19.69
C ARG A 215 -9.96 -6.62 -20.04
N GLY A 216 -10.79 -7.54 -19.54
CA GLY A 216 -10.68 -8.99 -19.77
C GLY A 216 -9.53 -9.68 -19.03
N LYS A 217 -8.76 -8.96 -18.20
CA LYS A 217 -7.69 -9.51 -17.37
C LYS A 217 -7.54 -8.68 -16.10
N ILE A 218 -7.17 -9.33 -14.98
CA ILE A 218 -6.82 -8.64 -13.75
C ILE A 218 -5.49 -7.88 -13.91
N ALA A 219 -5.25 -6.89 -13.06
CA ALA A 219 -4.01 -6.13 -13.11
C ALA A 219 -2.81 -6.98 -12.62
N SER A 220 -1.63 -6.72 -13.14
CA SER A 220 -0.40 -7.24 -12.55
C SER A 220 0.05 -6.37 -11.37
N PRO A 221 0.84 -6.90 -10.42
CA PRO A 221 1.46 -6.09 -9.38
C PRO A 221 2.30 -4.94 -9.91
N GLU A 222 2.97 -5.13 -11.06
CA GLU A 222 3.82 -4.13 -11.72
C GLU A 222 3.00 -2.96 -12.28
N GLU A 223 1.80 -3.21 -12.79
CA GLU A 223 0.88 -2.16 -13.25
C GLU A 223 0.47 -1.24 -12.08
N ILE A 224 0.21 -1.82 -10.91
CA ILE A 224 -0.09 -1.04 -9.70
C ILE A 224 1.16 -0.30 -9.21
N ALA A 225 2.32 -0.96 -9.19
CA ALA A 225 3.58 -0.34 -8.79
C ALA A 225 3.93 0.87 -9.67
N SER A 226 3.73 0.77 -11.00
CA SER A 226 3.88 1.88 -11.93
C SER A 226 3.02 3.09 -11.55
N SER A 227 1.76 2.84 -11.16
CA SER A 227 0.85 3.90 -10.72
C SER A 227 1.26 4.52 -9.38
N VAL A 228 1.83 3.71 -8.46
CA VAL A 228 2.40 4.22 -7.20
C VAL A 228 3.59 5.13 -7.48
N LEU A 229 4.52 4.74 -8.35
CA LEU A 229 5.65 5.58 -8.71
C LEU A 229 5.19 6.88 -9.38
N TRP A 230 4.20 6.81 -10.28
CA TRP A 230 3.64 8.01 -10.88
C TRP A 230 3.04 8.96 -9.83
N LEU A 231 2.29 8.45 -8.85
CA LEU A 231 1.80 9.26 -7.73
C LEU A 231 2.94 9.92 -6.93
N CYS A 232 4.09 9.25 -6.85
CA CYS A 232 5.28 9.77 -6.17
C CYS A 232 6.08 10.77 -7.00
N SER A 233 5.88 10.82 -8.33
CA SER A 233 6.63 11.65 -9.26
C SER A 233 6.14 13.10 -9.33
N ASP A 234 6.90 13.94 -9.99
CA ASP A 234 6.54 15.33 -10.32
C ASP A 234 5.34 15.41 -11.27
N GLY A 235 5.09 14.37 -12.07
CA GLY A 235 3.91 14.26 -12.92
C GLY A 235 2.58 14.27 -12.15
N ALA A 236 2.61 13.98 -10.86
CA ALA A 236 1.45 14.03 -9.97
C ALA A 236 1.51 15.20 -8.97
N ALA A 237 2.28 16.25 -9.24
CA ALA A 237 2.54 17.36 -8.30
C ALA A 237 1.26 18.06 -7.79
N ALA A 238 0.21 18.13 -8.60
CA ALA A 238 -1.07 18.72 -8.23
C ALA A 238 -2.00 17.75 -7.46
N MET A 239 -1.61 16.47 -7.28
CA MET A 239 -2.47 15.46 -6.64
C MET A 239 -2.15 15.32 -5.17
N THR A 240 -3.15 15.61 -4.33
CA THR A 240 -3.17 15.27 -2.90
C THR A 240 -4.62 15.04 -2.45
N GLY A 241 -4.85 14.18 -1.47
CA GLY A 241 -6.17 13.82 -0.97
C GLY A 241 -7.04 12.98 -1.91
N SER A 242 -6.56 12.63 -3.10
CA SER A 242 -7.36 12.00 -4.15
C SER A 242 -7.14 10.47 -4.18
N PRO A 243 -8.21 9.67 -4.35
CA PRO A 243 -8.09 8.27 -4.70
C PRO A 243 -7.81 8.12 -6.21
N LEU A 244 -6.75 7.39 -6.56
CA LEU A 244 -6.47 6.98 -7.94
C LEU A 244 -6.99 5.56 -8.15
N ILE A 245 -7.98 5.40 -9.03
CA ILE A 245 -8.56 4.10 -9.38
C ILE A 245 -7.69 3.43 -10.44
N VAL A 246 -7.29 2.18 -10.19
CA VAL A 246 -6.49 1.35 -11.11
C VAL A 246 -7.08 -0.05 -11.14
N ASP A 247 -8.13 -0.26 -11.93
CA ASP A 247 -9.03 -1.40 -11.78
C ASP A 247 -9.42 -2.11 -13.10
N GLY A 248 -8.90 -1.65 -14.24
CA GLY A 248 -9.24 -2.22 -15.54
C GLY A 248 -10.69 -1.98 -15.98
N GLY A 249 -11.33 -0.92 -15.46
CA GLY A 249 -12.70 -0.53 -15.77
C GLY A 249 -13.77 -1.14 -14.85
N TYR A 250 -13.36 -1.82 -13.78
CA TYR A 250 -14.27 -2.50 -12.85
C TYR A 250 -15.29 -1.56 -12.17
N MET A 251 -14.96 -0.27 -12.04
CA MET A 251 -15.83 0.76 -11.44
C MET A 251 -16.56 1.62 -12.47
N ALA A 252 -16.31 1.41 -13.76
CA ALA A 252 -16.93 2.20 -14.84
C ALA A 252 -18.42 1.86 -15.06
#